data_9a747bb0dcc7caaf3015d77f48e18336
#
_entry.id   9a747bb0dcc7caaf3015d77f48e18336
#
_cell.length_a   1.000
_cell.length_b   1.000
_cell.length_c   1.000
_cell.angle_alpha   90.00
_cell.angle_beta   90.00
_cell.angle_gamma   90.00
#
_symmetry.space_group_name_H-M   'P 1'
#
loop_
_entity.id
_entity.type
_entity.pdbx_description
1 polymer ?
#
loop_
_entity_poly.entity_id
_entity_poly.type
_entity_poly.pdbx_seq_one_letter_code
_entity_poly.pdbx_strand_id
1 'polypeptide(L)'
;MQLLVSPSSIDEARHSLAADIIDVKKPSEGSLGANYPWVIREVKAFSDKPVSAAIGDFDYKPGGAALTAYGAACAGADYIKIGLTFEGKEKARAVISAVVKAVKDEFPEKFVVIAAYSDHQRMGSISPFDMAPVAADEGADFVMVDTGIKDRQSTFAFMNEDTLRTFTRTNTKLGLKTALAGAFTFEDIDALKRINPEIIGVRGMVCGGDRNATVREDLIKTALAMIR
;
A
#
# COMPACT_ATOMS: atom_id res chain seq x y z
N MET A 1 4.30 0.41 -14.85
CA MET A 1 3.84 -0.22 -13.59
C MET A 1 5.06 -0.59 -12.77
N GLN A 2 5.11 -0.22 -11.47
CA GLN A 2 6.21 -0.53 -10.56
C GLN A 2 5.82 -1.71 -9.65
N LEU A 3 6.81 -2.53 -9.28
CA LEU A 3 6.64 -3.64 -8.35
C LEU A 3 7.05 -3.23 -6.94
N LEU A 4 6.10 -3.24 -6.01
CA LEU A 4 6.31 -3.05 -4.59
C LEU A 4 6.31 -4.42 -3.91
N VAL A 5 7.40 -4.74 -3.20
CA VAL A 5 7.54 -6.00 -2.46
C VAL A 5 7.52 -5.72 -0.97
N SER A 6 6.74 -6.51 -0.22
CA SER A 6 6.55 -6.35 1.23
C SER A 6 7.33 -7.41 2.02
N PRO A 7 8.60 -7.17 2.39
CA PRO A 7 9.33 -8.01 3.32
C PRO A 7 8.78 -7.89 4.75
N SER A 8 8.95 -8.93 5.56
CA SER A 8 8.57 -8.96 6.97
C SER A 8 9.73 -8.78 7.94
N SER A 9 10.96 -8.81 7.43
CA SER A 9 12.19 -8.63 8.21
C SER A 9 13.23 -7.85 7.41
N ILE A 10 14.28 -7.41 8.10
CA ILE A 10 15.44 -6.74 7.50
C ILE A 10 16.15 -7.68 6.52
N ASP A 11 16.30 -8.95 6.87
CA ASP A 11 16.94 -9.95 6.00
C ASP A 11 16.12 -10.15 4.71
N GLU A 12 14.79 -10.26 4.81
CA GLU A 12 13.94 -10.30 3.62
C GLU A 12 14.01 -9.00 2.80
N ALA A 13 14.17 -7.84 3.44
CA ALA A 13 14.34 -6.58 2.73
C ALA A 13 15.62 -6.56 1.89
N ARG A 14 16.70 -7.21 2.35
CA ARG A 14 17.92 -7.40 1.55
C ARG A 14 17.69 -8.26 0.32
N HIS A 15 16.85 -9.30 0.42
CA HIS A 15 16.45 -10.11 -0.73
C HIS A 15 15.46 -9.40 -1.67
N SER A 16 14.90 -8.27 -1.23
CA SER A 16 13.93 -7.49 -2.00
C SER A 16 14.55 -6.35 -2.83
N LEU A 17 15.87 -6.19 -2.83
CA LEU A 17 16.57 -5.09 -3.54
C LEU A 17 16.39 -5.10 -5.06
N ALA A 18 15.95 -6.20 -5.65
CA ALA A 18 15.58 -6.27 -7.06
C ALA A 18 14.23 -5.56 -7.34
N ALA A 19 13.36 -5.34 -6.35
CA ALA A 19 12.09 -4.64 -6.51
C ALA A 19 12.27 -3.16 -6.86
N ASP A 20 11.22 -2.53 -7.38
CA ASP A 20 11.22 -1.08 -7.61
C ASP A 20 11.00 -0.30 -6.31
N ILE A 21 10.21 -0.86 -5.37
CA ILE A 21 9.90 -0.25 -4.06
C ILE A 21 9.94 -1.35 -2.98
N ILE A 22 10.60 -1.07 -1.86
CA ILE A 22 10.60 -1.95 -0.68
C ILE A 22 9.57 -1.45 0.33
N ASP A 23 8.62 -2.31 0.71
CA ASP A 23 7.51 -1.95 1.59
C ASP A 23 7.68 -2.51 3.00
N VAL A 24 8.13 -1.66 3.91
CA VAL A 24 8.34 -2.04 5.31
C VAL A 24 7.00 -2.15 6.02
N LYS A 25 6.62 -3.37 6.41
CA LYS A 25 5.41 -3.64 7.20
C LYS A 25 5.60 -4.81 8.15
N LYS A 26 4.69 -4.94 9.12
CA LYS A 26 4.65 -6.02 10.10
C LYS A 26 3.32 -6.78 9.97
N PRO A 27 3.26 -7.86 9.18
CA PRO A 27 2.01 -8.57 8.88
C PRO A 27 1.28 -9.15 10.10
N SER A 28 1.97 -9.32 11.23
CA SER A 28 1.37 -9.76 12.50
C SER A 28 0.52 -8.69 13.19
N GLU A 29 0.62 -7.42 12.77
CA GLU A 29 -0.15 -6.30 13.32
C GLU A 29 -1.30 -5.84 12.41
N GLY A 30 -1.52 -6.53 11.30
CA GLY A 30 -2.62 -6.21 10.38
C GLY A 30 -2.27 -6.34 8.91
N SER A 31 -3.20 -5.96 8.05
CA SER A 31 -2.98 -5.92 6.60
C SER A 31 -1.87 -4.92 6.24
N LEU A 32 -1.93 -3.74 6.85
CA LEU A 32 -0.95 -2.67 6.76
C LEU A 32 -0.27 -2.42 8.11
N GLY A 33 -0.04 -3.47 8.90
CA GLY A 33 0.57 -3.37 10.21
C GLY A 33 1.88 -2.58 10.21
N ALA A 34 2.00 -1.62 11.14
CA ALA A 34 3.15 -0.74 11.26
C ALA A 34 4.40 -1.51 11.75
N ASN A 35 5.55 -1.18 11.18
CA ASN A 35 6.83 -1.64 11.70
C ASN A 35 7.52 -0.53 12.51
N TYR A 36 8.53 -0.89 13.24
CA TYR A 36 9.26 0.06 14.10
C TYR A 36 10.05 1.11 13.28
N PRO A 37 10.15 2.36 13.75
CA PRO A 37 10.90 3.41 13.04
C PRO A 37 12.37 3.05 12.78
N TRP A 38 13.01 2.32 13.70
CA TRP A 38 14.39 1.88 13.47
C TRP A 38 14.54 0.85 12.37
N VAL A 39 13.51 0.02 12.11
CA VAL A 39 13.49 -0.91 10.96
C VAL A 39 13.40 -0.13 9.65
N ILE A 40 12.54 0.90 9.59
CA ILE A 40 12.45 1.79 8.42
C ILE A 40 13.80 2.44 8.15
N ARG A 41 14.47 3.01 9.19
CA ARG A 41 15.80 3.61 9.07
C ARG A 41 16.85 2.63 8.58
N GLU A 42 16.85 1.41 9.11
CA GLU A 42 17.83 0.40 8.71
C GLU A 42 17.64 -0.01 7.25
N VAL A 43 16.39 -0.26 6.81
CA VAL A 43 16.12 -0.56 5.40
C VAL A 43 16.52 0.60 4.49
N LYS A 44 16.20 1.84 4.87
CA LYS A 44 16.59 3.04 4.11
C LYS A 44 18.11 3.22 4.03
N ALA A 45 18.83 2.83 5.08
CA ALA A 45 20.29 3.00 5.14
C ALA A 45 21.06 2.10 4.17
N PHE A 46 20.56 0.90 3.85
CA PHE A 46 21.24 0.00 2.91
C PHE A 46 20.60 -0.06 1.52
N SER A 47 19.41 0.53 1.35
CA SER A 47 18.67 0.48 0.09
C SER A 47 18.80 1.79 -0.68
N ASP A 48 19.14 1.71 -1.96
CA ASP A 48 19.05 2.80 -2.93
C ASP A 48 17.62 2.94 -3.52
N LYS A 49 16.73 2.00 -3.19
CA LYS A 49 15.34 1.99 -3.66
C LYS A 49 14.47 2.88 -2.78
N PRO A 50 13.38 3.42 -3.34
CA PRO A 50 12.33 4.03 -2.54
C PRO A 50 11.80 3.05 -1.47
N VAL A 51 11.60 3.56 -0.26
CA VAL A 51 11.07 2.79 0.87
C VAL A 51 9.63 3.24 1.15
N SER A 52 8.69 2.30 1.05
CA SER A 52 7.32 2.46 1.55
C SER A 52 7.23 1.96 2.98
N ALA A 53 6.48 2.63 3.83
CA ALA A 53 6.17 2.16 5.17
C ALA A 53 4.67 2.13 5.41
N ALA A 54 4.15 0.96 5.79
CA ALA A 54 2.81 0.84 6.35
C ALA A 54 2.83 1.39 7.79
N ILE A 55 1.85 2.23 8.13
CA ILE A 55 1.76 2.87 9.45
C ILE A 55 0.60 2.35 10.29
N GLY A 56 -0.21 1.45 9.76
CA GLY A 56 -1.29 0.76 10.46
C GLY A 56 -2.60 0.72 9.69
N ASP A 57 -3.47 -0.17 10.17
CA ASP A 57 -4.88 -0.23 9.85
C ASP A 57 -5.61 0.57 10.93
N PHE A 58 -5.98 1.83 10.62
CA PHE A 58 -6.50 2.77 11.60
C PHE A 58 -8.02 2.76 11.69
N ASP A 59 -8.53 2.71 12.91
CA ASP A 59 -9.84 3.20 13.27
C ASP A 59 -9.86 4.74 13.28
N TYR A 60 -10.99 5.35 13.69
CA TYR A 60 -11.10 6.82 13.72
C TYR A 60 -10.24 7.45 14.84
N LYS A 61 -8.97 7.72 14.55
CA LYS A 61 -7.98 8.37 15.43
C LYS A 61 -7.07 9.32 14.65
N PRO A 62 -7.57 10.49 14.18
CA PRO A 62 -6.79 11.38 13.30
C PRO A 62 -5.44 11.82 13.90
N GLY A 63 -5.40 12.18 15.18
CA GLY A 63 -4.16 12.57 15.86
C GLY A 63 -3.13 11.43 15.95
N GLY A 64 -3.59 10.22 16.26
CA GLY A 64 -2.72 9.03 16.28
C GLY A 64 -2.16 8.71 14.90
N ALA A 65 -3.01 8.77 13.86
CA ALA A 65 -2.61 8.57 12.48
C ALA A 65 -1.56 9.60 12.03
N ALA A 66 -1.77 10.89 12.34
CA ALA A 66 -0.85 11.96 12.03
C ALA A 66 0.54 11.77 12.70
N LEU A 67 0.56 11.44 14.01
CA LEU A 67 1.81 11.17 14.73
C LEU A 67 2.57 9.98 14.15
N THR A 68 1.86 8.91 13.78
CA THR A 68 2.48 7.72 13.20
C THR A 68 3.01 8.02 11.80
N ALA A 69 2.27 8.78 10.99
CA ALA A 69 2.70 9.20 9.65
C ALA A 69 3.96 10.07 9.71
N TYR A 70 3.98 11.07 10.59
CA TYR A 70 5.14 11.90 10.84
C TYR A 70 6.36 11.07 11.28
N GLY A 71 6.16 10.13 12.22
CA GLY A 71 7.22 9.23 12.69
C GLY A 71 7.81 8.37 11.58
N ALA A 72 7.00 7.84 10.66
CA ALA A 72 7.46 7.09 9.50
C ALA A 72 8.23 7.97 8.51
N ALA A 73 7.75 9.20 8.26
CA ALA A 73 8.43 10.17 7.41
C ALA A 73 9.80 10.57 7.97
N CYS A 74 9.90 10.88 9.28
CA CYS A 74 11.17 11.13 9.97
C CYS A 74 12.12 9.93 9.95
N ALA A 75 11.58 8.69 9.96
CA ALA A 75 12.38 7.48 9.88
C ALA A 75 12.95 7.23 8.47
N GLY A 76 12.56 8.00 7.46
CA GLY A 76 13.11 7.94 6.10
C GLY A 76 12.23 7.23 5.08
N ALA A 77 10.98 6.90 5.41
CA ALA A 77 10.05 6.39 4.41
C ALA A 77 9.81 7.44 3.31
N ASP A 78 9.78 7.00 2.05
CA ASP A 78 9.44 7.84 0.88
C ASP A 78 7.93 7.79 0.60
N TYR A 79 7.27 6.66 0.90
CA TYR A 79 5.82 6.46 0.83
C TYR A 79 5.27 6.12 2.21
N ILE A 80 4.34 6.91 2.70
CA ILE A 80 3.67 6.73 3.99
C ILE A 80 2.26 6.19 3.73
N LYS A 81 2.00 4.95 4.12
CA LYS A 81 0.81 4.22 3.74
C LYS A 81 -0.06 3.87 4.94
N ILE A 82 -1.30 4.36 4.93
CA ILE A 82 -2.32 4.14 5.97
C ILE A 82 -3.53 3.40 5.42
N GLY A 83 -4.07 2.44 6.19
CA GLY A 83 -5.35 1.79 5.94
C GLY A 83 -6.47 2.37 6.79
N LEU A 84 -7.67 2.50 6.23
CA LEU A 84 -8.86 2.99 6.94
C LEU A 84 -9.83 1.84 7.21
N THR A 85 -10.11 1.57 8.50
CA THR A 85 -10.95 0.44 8.95
C THR A 85 -12.32 0.87 9.50
N PHE A 86 -12.80 2.03 9.11
CA PHE A 86 -14.09 2.60 9.53
C PHE A 86 -14.87 3.13 8.33
N GLU A 87 -16.17 3.33 8.50
CA GLU A 87 -17.06 3.95 7.52
C GLU A 87 -17.19 5.46 7.72
N GLY A 88 -17.58 6.15 6.63
CA GLY A 88 -17.97 7.55 6.63
C GLY A 88 -16.92 8.49 6.06
N LYS A 89 -17.34 9.27 5.05
CA LYS A 89 -16.47 10.21 4.30
C LYS A 89 -15.90 11.31 5.19
N GLU A 90 -16.70 11.85 6.12
CA GLU A 90 -16.25 12.90 7.04
C GLU A 90 -15.17 12.41 8.01
N LYS A 91 -15.31 11.19 8.50
CA LYS A 91 -14.25 10.57 9.31
C LYS A 91 -12.99 10.31 8.48
N ALA A 92 -13.16 9.82 7.24
CA ALA A 92 -12.05 9.64 6.33
C ALA A 92 -11.34 10.97 6.05
N ARG A 93 -12.09 12.03 5.76
CA ARG A 93 -11.56 13.39 5.57
C ARG A 93 -10.70 13.83 6.74
N ALA A 94 -11.19 13.70 7.97
CA ALA A 94 -10.46 14.14 9.17
C ALA A 94 -9.13 13.37 9.36
N VAL A 95 -9.12 12.05 9.08
CA VAL A 95 -7.89 11.24 9.19
C VAL A 95 -6.92 11.56 8.05
N ILE A 96 -7.41 11.62 6.81
CA ILE A 96 -6.58 11.87 5.62
C ILE A 96 -5.94 13.26 5.70
N SER A 97 -6.74 14.30 6.02
CA SER A 97 -6.25 15.67 6.20
C SER A 97 -5.15 15.76 7.25
N ALA A 98 -5.35 15.11 8.40
CA ALA A 98 -4.35 15.09 9.47
C ALA A 98 -3.04 14.40 9.06
N VAL A 99 -3.13 13.28 8.33
CA VAL A 99 -1.96 12.55 7.82
C VAL A 99 -1.23 13.34 6.74
N VAL A 100 -1.97 13.87 5.75
CA VAL A 100 -1.39 14.69 4.67
C VAL A 100 -0.69 15.90 5.24
N LYS A 101 -1.36 16.64 6.13
CA LYS A 101 -0.75 17.81 6.79
C LYS A 101 0.51 17.44 7.56
N ALA A 102 0.49 16.37 8.37
CA ALA A 102 1.64 15.94 9.18
C ALA A 102 2.86 15.54 8.32
N VAL A 103 2.62 15.05 7.11
CA VAL A 103 3.70 14.67 6.19
C VAL A 103 4.12 15.85 5.31
N LYS A 104 3.16 16.48 4.62
CA LYS A 104 3.47 17.47 3.56
C LYS A 104 3.99 18.79 4.07
N ASP A 105 3.64 19.22 5.29
CA ASP A 105 4.15 20.46 5.87
C ASP A 105 5.68 20.41 6.07
N GLU A 106 6.24 19.22 6.39
CA GLU A 106 7.68 19.06 6.69
C GLU A 106 8.44 18.29 5.60
N PHE A 107 7.74 17.42 4.85
CA PHE A 107 8.32 16.51 3.86
C PHE A 107 7.50 16.53 2.56
N PRO A 108 7.44 17.68 1.82
CA PRO A 108 6.58 17.82 0.65
C PRO A 108 6.93 16.84 -0.50
N GLU A 109 8.16 16.34 -0.54
CA GLU A 109 8.64 15.37 -1.54
C GLU A 109 8.15 13.93 -1.30
N LYS A 110 7.69 13.60 -0.09
CA LYS A 110 7.24 12.25 0.27
C LYS A 110 5.81 12.02 -0.16
N PHE A 111 5.48 10.78 -0.46
CA PHE A 111 4.16 10.38 -0.94
C PHE A 111 3.27 9.88 0.20
N VAL A 112 2.04 10.38 0.25
CA VAL A 112 0.98 9.89 1.13
C VAL A 112 0.08 8.94 0.36
N VAL A 113 -0.07 7.71 0.86
CA VAL A 113 -0.85 6.63 0.26
C VAL A 113 -2.01 6.27 1.17
N ILE A 114 -3.24 6.49 0.72
CA ILE A 114 -4.45 6.13 1.46
C ILE A 114 -4.98 4.80 0.93
N ALA A 115 -5.08 3.80 1.78
CA ALA A 115 -5.57 2.48 1.42
C ALA A 115 -6.99 2.25 1.94
N ALA A 116 -7.83 1.72 1.05
CA ALA A 116 -9.11 1.10 1.34
C ALA A 116 -9.05 -0.39 0.94
N TYR A 117 -10.04 -1.15 1.38
CA TYR A 117 -10.02 -2.61 1.20
C TYR A 117 -11.05 -3.05 0.16
N SER A 118 -10.65 -3.98 -0.72
CA SER A 118 -11.56 -4.57 -1.69
C SER A 118 -12.72 -5.31 -1.02
N ASP A 119 -12.45 -5.91 0.13
CA ASP A 119 -13.41 -6.60 1.00
C ASP A 119 -14.01 -5.67 2.09
N HIS A 120 -14.10 -4.36 1.79
CA HIS A 120 -14.56 -3.31 2.72
C HIS A 120 -15.91 -3.62 3.38
N GLN A 121 -16.84 -4.27 2.69
CA GLN A 121 -18.14 -4.67 3.25
C GLN A 121 -17.98 -5.69 4.39
N ARG A 122 -17.02 -6.61 4.26
CA ARG A 122 -16.71 -7.59 5.31
C ARG A 122 -16.04 -6.97 6.53
N MET A 123 -15.36 -5.84 6.31
CA MET A 123 -14.63 -5.10 7.35
C MET A 123 -15.44 -3.98 8.01
N GLY A 124 -16.61 -3.62 7.46
CA GLY A 124 -17.33 -2.44 7.89
C GLY A 124 -16.50 -1.16 7.70
N SER A 125 -15.78 -1.06 6.56
CA SER A 125 -14.93 0.07 6.25
C SER A 125 -15.36 0.82 5.00
N ILE A 126 -14.83 2.04 4.83
CA ILE A 126 -15.14 2.89 3.68
C ILE A 126 -14.79 2.19 2.35
N SER A 127 -15.67 2.32 1.36
CA SER A 127 -15.40 1.75 0.03
C SER A 127 -14.24 2.48 -0.66
N PRO A 128 -13.46 1.79 -1.53
CA PRO A 128 -12.41 2.44 -2.32
C PRO A 128 -12.93 3.63 -3.15
N PHE A 129 -14.13 3.50 -3.73
CA PHE A 129 -14.74 4.55 -4.56
C PHE A 129 -15.22 5.78 -3.76
N ASP A 130 -15.63 5.59 -2.50
CA ASP A 130 -16.01 6.72 -1.62
C ASP A 130 -14.77 7.40 -1.02
N MET A 131 -13.71 6.64 -0.78
CA MET A 131 -12.47 7.14 -0.20
C MET A 131 -11.65 7.98 -1.21
N ALA A 132 -11.58 7.56 -2.47
CA ALA A 132 -10.70 8.18 -3.46
C ALA A 132 -10.98 9.69 -3.69
N PRO A 133 -12.23 10.15 -3.87
CA PRO A 133 -12.50 11.60 -3.98
C PRO A 133 -12.07 12.37 -2.73
N VAL A 134 -12.28 11.81 -1.54
CA VAL A 134 -11.86 12.45 -0.28
C VAL A 134 -10.33 12.55 -0.21
N ALA A 135 -9.62 11.50 -0.63
CA ALA A 135 -8.15 11.50 -0.68
C ALA A 135 -7.61 12.57 -1.64
N ALA A 136 -8.25 12.74 -2.80
CA ALA A 136 -7.89 13.78 -3.77
C ALA A 136 -8.12 15.19 -3.20
N ASP A 137 -9.29 15.44 -2.61
CA ASP A 137 -9.64 16.74 -2.01
C ASP A 137 -8.63 17.15 -0.92
N GLU A 138 -8.15 16.18 -0.14
CA GLU A 138 -7.21 16.43 0.97
C GLU A 138 -5.73 16.40 0.53
N GLY A 139 -5.43 16.17 -0.75
CA GLY A 139 -4.07 16.27 -1.30
C GLY A 139 -3.19 15.04 -1.08
N ALA A 140 -3.79 13.85 -0.94
CA ALA A 140 -3.02 12.60 -1.00
C ALA A 140 -2.45 12.37 -2.41
N ASP A 141 -1.37 11.61 -2.51
CA ASP A 141 -0.71 11.32 -3.80
C ASP A 141 -1.22 10.02 -4.44
N PHE A 142 -1.49 9.02 -3.61
CA PHE A 142 -1.92 7.71 -4.04
C PHE A 142 -3.16 7.25 -3.29
N VAL A 143 -3.98 6.50 -3.98
CA VAL A 143 -4.98 5.62 -3.38
C VAL A 143 -4.62 4.17 -3.67
N MET A 144 -4.82 3.31 -2.66
CA MET A 144 -4.49 1.90 -2.76
C MET A 144 -5.70 1.03 -2.47
N VAL A 145 -5.82 -0.08 -3.18
CA VAL A 145 -6.72 -1.18 -2.83
C VAL A 145 -5.89 -2.38 -2.41
N ASP A 146 -6.18 -2.93 -1.23
CA ASP A 146 -5.65 -4.20 -0.72
C ASP A 146 -6.84 -5.06 -0.22
N THR A 147 -6.61 -6.29 0.23
CA THR A 147 -7.55 -7.04 1.04
C THR A 147 -7.31 -6.76 2.52
N GLY A 148 -8.36 -6.56 3.30
CA GLY A 148 -8.25 -6.38 4.75
C GLY A 148 -8.10 -7.71 5.47
N ILE A 149 -9.00 -8.66 5.18
CA ILE A 149 -8.97 -10.00 5.76
C ILE A 149 -8.02 -10.88 4.95
N LYS A 150 -7.03 -11.46 5.62
CA LYS A 150 -5.98 -12.27 4.96
C LYS A 150 -6.31 -13.77 4.98
N ASP A 151 -7.41 -14.13 4.32
CA ASP A 151 -7.94 -15.49 4.18
C ASP A 151 -7.62 -16.14 2.81
N ARG A 152 -6.61 -15.62 2.10
CA ARG A 152 -6.14 -16.02 0.76
C ARG A 152 -7.05 -15.60 -0.40
N GLN A 153 -8.18 -14.95 -0.15
CA GLN A 153 -8.96 -14.37 -1.24
C GLN A 153 -8.24 -13.15 -1.81
N SER A 154 -8.14 -13.09 -3.13
CA SER A 154 -7.49 -11.96 -3.79
C SER A 154 -8.44 -10.78 -3.95
N THR A 155 -7.89 -9.62 -4.24
CA THR A 155 -8.68 -8.42 -4.59
C THR A 155 -9.65 -8.70 -5.75
N PHE A 156 -9.29 -9.59 -6.69
CA PHE A 156 -10.16 -9.99 -7.80
C PHE A 156 -11.42 -10.76 -7.36
N ALA A 157 -11.43 -11.35 -6.16
CA ALA A 157 -12.63 -11.99 -5.61
C ALA A 157 -13.73 -10.97 -5.25
N PHE A 158 -13.36 -9.72 -4.99
CA PHE A 158 -14.27 -8.65 -4.55
C PHE A 158 -14.43 -7.54 -5.59
N MET A 159 -13.42 -7.29 -6.40
CA MET A 159 -13.42 -6.26 -7.44
C MET A 159 -12.87 -6.89 -8.74
N ASN A 160 -13.74 -7.13 -9.72
CA ASN A 160 -13.32 -7.69 -11.00
C ASN A 160 -12.44 -6.70 -11.80
N GLU A 161 -11.86 -7.18 -12.91
CA GLU A 161 -10.94 -6.40 -13.75
C GLU A 161 -11.56 -5.07 -14.22
N ASP A 162 -12.82 -5.07 -14.64
CA ASP A 162 -13.49 -3.86 -15.12
C ASP A 162 -13.73 -2.84 -13.99
N THR A 163 -14.04 -3.32 -12.80
CA THR A 163 -14.18 -2.48 -11.60
C THR A 163 -12.85 -1.83 -11.24
N LEU A 164 -11.75 -2.61 -11.20
CA LEU A 164 -10.41 -2.09 -10.90
C LEU A 164 -9.91 -1.13 -11.99
N ARG A 165 -10.21 -1.41 -13.26
CA ARG A 165 -9.90 -0.52 -14.39
C ARG A 165 -10.66 0.81 -14.26
N THR A 166 -11.95 0.74 -13.90
CA THR A 166 -12.76 1.93 -13.65
C THR A 166 -12.21 2.74 -12.49
N PHE A 167 -11.83 2.08 -11.39
CA PHE A 167 -11.21 2.71 -10.23
C PHE A 167 -9.93 3.44 -10.61
N THR A 168 -8.99 2.78 -11.30
CA THR A 168 -7.73 3.37 -11.75
C THR A 168 -7.96 4.60 -12.64
N ARG A 169 -8.86 4.51 -13.62
CA ARG A 169 -9.20 5.63 -14.50
C ARG A 169 -9.85 6.81 -13.76
N THR A 170 -10.68 6.51 -12.76
CA THR A 170 -11.30 7.55 -11.94
C THR A 170 -10.24 8.28 -11.11
N ASN A 171 -9.30 7.55 -10.52
CA ASN A 171 -8.21 8.14 -9.74
C ASN A 171 -7.32 9.04 -10.60
N THR A 172 -6.97 8.61 -11.82
CA THR A 172 -6.22 9.46 -12.76
C THR A 172 -6.94 10.78 -13.05
N LYS A 173 -8.28 10.76 -13.22
CA LYS A 173 -9.07 11.99 -13.42
C LYS A 173 -9.10 12.89 -12.20
N LEU A 174 -8.96 12.33 -11.00
CA LEU A 174 -8.84 13.06 -9.74
C LEU A 174 -7.41 13.55 -9.44
N GLY A 175 -6.45 13.27 -10.32
CA GLY A 175 -5.04 13.61 -10.10
C GLY A 175 -4.29 12.65 -9.18
N LEU A 176 -4.92 11.53 -8.79
CA LEU A 176 -4.34 10.52 -7.94
C LEU A 176 -3.66 9.41 -8.76
N LYS A 177 -2.61 8.84 -8.20
CA LYS A 177 -2.02 7.59 -8.68
C LYS A 177 -2.66 6.39 -7.97
N THR A 178 -2.63 5.22 -8.61
CA THR A 178 -3.26 4.00 -8.08
C THR A 178 -2.23 2.95 -7.73
N ALA A 179 -2.34 2.38 -6.55
CA ALA A 179 -1.65 1.15 -6.15
C ALA A 179 -2.67 0.02 -5.96
N LEU A 180 -2.36 -1.17 -6.44
CA LEU A 180 -3.20 -2.36 -6.25
C LEU A 180 -2.40 -3.46 -5.55
N ALA A 181 -3.01 -4.10 -4.56
CA ALA A 181 -2.47 -5.26 -3.85
C ALA A 181 -3.61 -6.23 -3.48
N GLY A 182 -3.31 -7.24 -2.70
CA GLY A 182 -4.29 -8.19 -2.16
C GLY A 182 -4.21 -9.56 -2.83
N ALA A 183 -3.27 -10.37 -2.34
CA ALA A 183 -3.09 -11.79 -2.67
C ALA A 183 -3.00 -12.10 -4.17
N PHE A 184 -2.41 -11.20 -4.97
CA PHE A 184 -2.15 -11.44 -6.38
C PHE A 184 -1.17 -12.58 -6.60
N THR A 185 -1.36 -13.31 -7.71
CA THR A 185 -0.52 -14.39 -8.21
C THR A 185 0.11 -14.01 -9.55
N PHE A 186 1.02 -14.83 -10.07
CA PHE A 186 1.59 -14.64 -11.42
C PHE A 186 0.53 -14.69 -12.53
N GLU A 187 -0.56 -15.44 -12.32
CA GLU A 187 -1.68 -15.56 -13.28
C GLU A 187 -2.47 -14.26 -13.43
N ASP A 188 -2.42 -13.38 -12.42
CA ASP A 188 -3.13 -12.09 -12.42
C ASP A 188 -2.39 -11.00 -13.22
N ILE A 189 -1.11 -11.20 -13.58
CA ILE A 189 -0.27 -10.14 -14.15
C ILE A 189 -0.83 -9.58 -15.45
N ASP A 190 -1.37 -10.42 -16.33
CA ASP A 190 -1.94 -9.95 -17.59
C ASP A 190 -3.18 -9.06 -17.37
N ALA A 191 -4.02 -9.39 -16.39
CA ALA A 191 -5.14 -8.54 -16.00
C ALA A 191 -4.64 -7.22 -15.37
N LEU A 192 -3.64 -7.27 -14.52
CA LEU A 192 -3.01 -6.08 -13.92
C LEU A 192 -2.37 -5.17 -14.98
N LYS A 193 -1.75 -5.72 -16.03
CA LYS A 193 -1.25 -4.95 -17.18
C LYS A 193 -2.37 -4.24 -17.94
N ARG A 194 -3.52 -4.89 -18.13
CA ARG A 194 -4.70 -4.25 -18.78
C ARG A 194 -5.34 -3.17 -17.90
N ILE A 195 -5.32 -3.33 -16.57
CA ILE A 195 -5.77 -2.31 -15.62
C ILE A 195 -4.80 -1.13 -15.58
N ASN A 196 -3.49 -1.42 -15.64
CA ASN A 196 -2.39 -0.48 -15.69
C ASN A 196 -2.34 0.50 -14.49
N PRO A 197 -2.29 0.02 -13.23
CA PRO A 197 -2.02 0.87 -12.08
C PRO A 197 -0.55 1.34 -12.08
N GLU A 198 -0.22 2.39 -11.34
CA GLU A 198 1.17 2.84 -11.18
C GLU A 198 1.99 1.84 -10.40
N ILE A 199 1.42 1.22 -9.37
CA ILE A 199 2.11 0.28 -8.47
C ILE A 199 1.27 -0.98 -8.29
N ILE A 200 1.93 -2.15 -8.32
CA ILE A 200 1.39 -3.40 -7.80
C ILE A 200 2.18 -3.84 -6.57
N GLY A 201 1.46 -4.13 -5.48
CA GLY A 201 2.02 -4.60 -4.23
C GLY A 201 1.89 -6.11 -4.07
N VAL A 202 2.99 -6.80 -3.83
CA VAL A 202 3.00 -8.26 -3.70
C VAL A 202 3.78 -8.73 -2.47
N ARG A 203 3.36 -9.87 -1.90
CA ARG A 203 4.12 -10.66 -0.96
C ARG A 203 4.01 -12.15 -1.29
N GLY A 204 2.84 -12.76 -1.20
CA GLY A 204 2.64 -14.19 -1.46
C GLY A 204 3.21 -14.64 -2.81
N MET A 205 3.02 -13.85 -3.87
CA MET A 205 3.55 -14.12 -5.21
C MET A 205 5.07 -14.39 -5.18
N VAL A 206 5.81 -13.58 -4.46
CA VAL A 206 7.28 -13.64 -4.38
C VAL A 206 7.80 -14.49 -3.22
N CYS A 207 6.90 -15.13 -2.47
CA CYS A 207 7.19 -16.11 -1.43
C CYS A 207 6.79 -17.54 -1.84
N GLY A 208 6.57 -17.80 -3.13
CA GLY A 208 6.16 -19.11 -3.64
C GLY A 208 4.71 -19.50 -3.32
N GLY A 209 3.82 -18.52 -3.13
CA GLY A 209 2.39 -18.72 -2.82
C GLY A 209 2.04 -18.70 -1.32
N ASP A 210 3.01 -18.91 -0.45
CA ASP A 210 2.82 -18.78 1.00
C ASP A 210 3.36 -17.45 1.52
N ARG A 211 2.46 -16.52 1.89
CA ARG A 211 2.84 -15.21 2.43
C ARG A 211 3.68 -15.25 3.71
N ASN A 212 3.72 -16.38 4.41
CA ASN A 212 4.51 -16.59 5.63
C ASN A 212 5.92 -17.11 5.32
N ALA A 213 6.16 -17.59 4.10
CA ALA A 213 7.49 -17.98 3.63
C ALA A 213 8.37 -16.77 3.33
N THR A 214 9.66 -17.01 3.21
CA THR A 214 10.67 -16.00 2.90
C THR A 214 10.52 -15.47 1.47
N VAL A 215 10.74 -14.18 1.29
CA VAL A 215 10.82 -13.53 -0.02
C VAL A 215 11.96 -14.13 -0.84
N ARG A 216 11.70 -14.38 -2.12
CA ARG A 216 12.62 -14.98 -3.07
C ARG A 216 12.98 -14.01 -4.19
N GLU A 217 14.25 -13.68 -4.32
CA GLU A 217 14.76 -12.74 -5.32
C GLU A 217 14.51 -13.22 -6.76
N ASP A 218 14.59 -14.52 -7.03
CA ASP A 218 14.30 -15.11 -8.36
C ASP A 218 12.85 -14.87 -8.77
N LEU A 219 11.89 -14.97 -7.83
CA LEU A 219 10.48 -14.68 -8.08
C LEU A 219 10.22 -13.18 -8.28
N ILE A 220 10.95 -12.30 -7.59
CA ILE A 220 10.89 -10.86 -7.85
C ILE A 220 11.36 -10.55 -9.27
N LYS A 221 12.48 -11.11 -9.70
CA LYS A 221 13.00 -10.94 -11.07
C LYS A 221 12.01 -11.47 -12.12
N THR A 222 11.37 -12.61 -11.84
CA THR A 222 10.33 -13.17 -12.70
C THR A 222 9.13 -12.21 -12.81
N ALA A 223 8.61 -11.72 -11.67
CA ALA A 223 7.51 -10.75 -11.68
C ALA A 223 7.87 -9.49 -12.48
N LEU A 224 9.05 -8.92 -12.27
CA LEU A 224 9.52 -7.75 -13.01
C LEU A 224 9.60 -8.00 -14.53
N ALA A 225 10.09 -9.17 -14.95
CA ALA A 225 10.15 -9.52 -16.35
C ALA A 225 8.75 -9.63 -17.00
N MET A 226 7.76 -10.09 -16.24
CA MET A 226 6.38 -10.22 -16.73
C MET A 226 5.63 -8.88 -16.78
N ILE A 227 5.93 -7.92 -15.89
CA ILE A 227 5.24 -6.62 -15.84
C ILE A 227 5.86 -5.55 -16.75
N ARG A 228 7.06 -5.75 -17.23
CA ARG A 228 7.78 -4.90 -18.20
C ARG A 228 7.51 -5.34 -19.62
#